data_8d5444ec98b739ac74f448017c7407d1
#
_entry.id   8d5444ec98b739ac74f448017c7407d1
#
_cell.length_a   1.000
_cell.length_b   1.000
_cell.length_c   1.000
_cell.angle_alpha   90.00
_cell.angle_beta   90.00
_cell.angle_gamma   90.00
#
_symmetry.space_group_name_H-M   'P 1'
#
loop_
_entity.id
_entity.type
_entity.pdbx_description
1 polymer ?
#
loop_
_entity_poly.entity_id
_entity_poly.type
_entity_poly.pdbx_seq_one_letter_code
_entity_poly.pdbx_strand_id
1 'polypeptide(L)' 'AVRRRKTLAAENVGDALTEAKLCGVERKEILFQVSAVYGGREEKYD' A
#
# COMPACT_ATOMS: atom_id res chain seq x y z
N ALA A 1 6.69 0.14 -20.99
CA ALA A 1 6.88 0.43 -20.23
C ALA A 1 6.82 0.67 -18.78
N VAL A 2 7.63 1.50 -18.32
CA VAL A 2 7.67 1.75 -16.89
C VAL A 2 6.37 2.33 -16.38
N ARG A 3 5.80 3.24 -17.14
CA ARG A 3 4.60 3.88 -16.71
C ARG A 3 3.44 2.89 -16.59
N ARG A 4 3.33 1.97 -17.51
CA ARG A 4 2.27 1.00 -17.44
C ARG A 4 2.44 0.08 -16.25
N ARG A 5 3.67 -0.32 -15.99
CA ARG A 5 3.95 -1.20 -14.88
C ARG A 5 3.61 -0.53 -13.56
N LYS A 6 3.88 0.77 -13.49
CA LYS A 6 3.58 1.52 -12.30
C LYS A 6 2.08 1.57 -12.07
N THR A 7 1.31 1.77 -13.13
CA THR A 7 -0.14 1.84 -13.01
C THR A 7 -0.71 0.50 -12.56
N LEU A 8 -0.20 -0.59 -13.13
CA LEU A 8 -0.68 -1.90 -12.74
C LEU A 8 -0.36 -2.21 -11.29
N ALA A 9 0.83 -1.82 -10.86
CA ALA A 9 1.21 -2.05 -9.47
C ALA A 9 0.29 -1.29 -8.53
N ALA A 10 -0.03 -0.04 -8.89
CA ALA A 10 -0.91 0.76 -8.04
C ALA A 10 -2.30 0.15 -7.97
N GLU A 11 -2.79 -0.37 -9.10
CA GLU A 11 -4.09 -0.99 -9.11
C GLU A 11 -4.10 -2.25 -8.26
N ASN A 12 -3.02 -3.02 -8.31
CA ASN A 12 -2.94 -4.22 -7.50
C ASN A 12 -2.99 -3.89 -6.02
N VAL A 13 -2.33 -2.80 -5.63
CA VAL A 13 -2.36 -2.38 -4.24
C VAL A 13 -3.77 -2.00 -3.85
N GLY A 14 -4.47 -1.27 -4.71
CA GLY A 14 -5.85 -0.89 -4.43
C GLY A 14 -6.75 -2.08 -4.22
N ASP A 15 -6.60 -3.09 -5.09
CA ASP A 15 -7.40 -4.29 -4.98
C ASP A 15 -7.09 -5.02 -3.69
N ALA A 16 -5.82 -5.10 -3.34
CA ALA A 16 -5.41 -5.79 -2.13
C ALA A 16 -5.96 -5.08 -0.90
N LEU A 17 -5.97 -3.75 -0.92
CA LEU A 17 -6.48 -2.99 0.21
C LEU A 17 -7.98 -3.20 0.36
N THR A 18 -8.69 -3.25 -0.75
CA THR A 18 -10.12 -3.47 -0.72
C THR A 18 -10.42 -4.83 -0.10
N GLU A 19 -9.66 -5.83 -0.51
CA GLU A 19 -9.86 -7.16 0.02
C GLU A 19 -9.51 -7.21 1.50
N ALA A 20 -8.45 -6.53 1.89
CA ALA A 20 -8.04 -6.50 3.28
C ALA A 20 -9.16 -5.90 4.13
N LYS A 21 -9.78 -4.84 3.63
CA LYS A 21 -10.86 -4.22 4.36
C LYS A 21 -12.02 -5.20 4.56
N LEU A 22 -12.34 -5.94 3.51
CA LEU A 22 -13.43 -6.90 3.61
C LEU A 22 -13.10 -8.03 4.57
N CYS A 23 -11.83 -8.34 4.74
CA CYS A 23 -11.42 -9.39 5.64
C CYS A 23 -11.21 -8.92 7.06
N GLY A 24 -11.43 -7.63 7.31
CA GLY A 24 -11.33 -7.14 8.68
C GLY A 24 -9.96 -6.63 9.09
N VAL A 25 -9.06 -6.46 8.14
CA VAL A 25 -7.75 -5.93 8.47
C VAL A 25 -7.89 -4.45 8.74
N GLU A 26 -7.38 -3.98 9.86
CA GLU A 26 -7.53 -2.60 10.23
C GLU A 26 -6.54 -1.69 9.53
N ARG A 27 -6.93 -0.42 9.41
CA ARG A 27 -6.09 0.54 8.75
C ARG A 27 -4.69 0.61 9.32
N LYS A 28 -4.56 0.58 10.61
CA LYS A 28 -3.23 0.70 11.20
C LYS A 28 -2.36 -0.48 10.85
N GLU A 29 -2.95 -1.64 10.61
CA GLU A 29 -2.16 -2.79 10.20
C GLU A 29 -1.63 -2.57 8.79
N ILE A 30 -2.44 -1.95 7.94
CA ILE A 30 -2.01 -1.66 6.58
C ILE A 30 -0.90 -0.62 6.62
N LEU A 31 -1.04 0.39 7.47
CA LEU A 31 -0.02 1.41 7.56
C LEU A 31 1.30 0.82 8.05
N PHE A 32 1.21 -0.14 8.93
CA PHE A 32 2.40 -0.80 9.42
C PHE A 32 3.10 -1.53 8.28
N GLN A 33 2.31 -2.19 7.43
CA GLN A 33 2.88 -2.89 6.29
C GLN A 33 3.52 -1.92 5.32
N VAL A 34 2.89 -0.78 5.10
CA VAL A 34 3.44 0.22 4.21
C VAL A 34 4.79 0.67 4.74
N SER A 35 4.88 0.94 6.03
CA SER A 35 6.13 1.36 6.62
C SER A 35 7.20 0.29 6.49
N ALA A 36 6.82 -0.96 6.67
CA ALA A 36 7.77 -2.05 6.58
C ALA A 36 8.36 -2.14 5.18
N VAL A 37 7.52 -1.96 4.18
CA VAL A 37 7.98 -2.09 2.80
C VAL A 37 8.76 -0.86 2.36
N TYR A 38 8.29 0.32 2.74
CA TYR A 38 8.93 1.55 2.30
C TYR A 38 10.04 2.05 3.20
N GLY A 39 10.30 1.40 4.28
CA GLY A 39 11.37 1.82 5.13
C GLY A 39 10.94 2.60 6.35
N GLY A 40 9.68 2.88 6.48
CA GLY A 40 9.18 3.48 7.69
C GLY A 40 9.44 4.94 7.91
N ARG A 41 9.94 5.65 6.93
CA ARG A 41 10.22 7.05 7.14
C ARG A 41 9.49 7.93 6.19
N GLU A 42 8.59 7.41 5.47
CA GLU A 42 7.97 8.22 4.46
C GLU A 42 7.20 9.37 5.02
N GLU A 43 6.78 9.30 6.23
CA GLU A 43 5.98 10.38 6.74
C GLU A 43 6.82 11.55 7.06
N LYS A 44 8.10 11.44 6.94
CA LYS A 44 8.85 12.53 7.28
C LYS A 44 9.07 13.47 6.26
N TYR A 45 8.62 13.47 5.19
CA TYR A 45 9.03 14.41 4.32
C TYR A 45 8.42 15.61 4.49
N ASP A 46 8.23 16.23 4.89
CA ASP A 46 7.80 17.43 5.05
C ASP A 46 8.28 18.29 4.51
#